data_c3a11bb20d5aac3b8e0842a08c70aa7c
#
_entry.id   c3a11bb20d5aac3b8e0842a08c70aa7c
#
_cell.length_a   1.000
_cell.length_b   1.000
_cell.length_c   1.000
_cell.angle_alpha   90.00
_cell.angle_beta   90.00
_cell.angle_gamma   90.00
#
_symmetry.space_group_name_H-M   'P 1'
#
loop_
_entity.id
_entity.type
_entity.pdbx_description
1 polymer ?
#
loop_
_entity_poly.entity_id
_entity_poly.type
_entity_poly.pdbx_seq_one_letter_code
_entity_poly.pdbx_strand_id
1 'polypeptide(L)'
;MRNPLLIWCDSLKPPQSKIAPRVRPSPEKGGWRERARRVAGLALLSALLTGCTSAGYYAQAVNGHLSLMAAARPVTEVIADPQTSDALRQRLAQSQDIRRFAVNELLLPDNASYHRYADLHRPSAVWSVVAAPPDALVAKTWCYPVIGCASYRGYFSEAEARAEAQALQAEGLEVIVQGVPAYSTLGWLNWAGGDPLLSTFINYPEGELARLVFHELSHQLIYVRDDSSFNEAFATAVERLGGRRWLALHGSAAAREADAALEARRQAFRGLVRQTRGELAAIFEKKSTDPIMDRSYLAMKKEVMDGFRARYAALRAGWGGDPAAYRRLDAWVSGANNASFVSQATYDELVPGFMRLFEREGGDTPQGWRRFYDAVNQLAGLSREERRRALKE
;
A
#
# COMPACT_ATOMS: atom_id res chain seq x y z
N MET A 1 -24.79 -34.09 21.35
CA MET A 1 -25.78 -34.07 22.47
C MET A 1 -26.32 -32.66 22.57
N ARG A 2 -27.59 -32.50 22.23
CA ARG A 2 -28.64 -31.63 22.75
C ARG A 2 -28.32 -30.18 23.17
N ASN A 3 -28.88 -29.28 22.37
CA ASN A 3 -29.36 -27.95 22.77
C ASN A 3 -30.35 -28.03 23.93
N PRO A 4 -30.41 -27.10 24.86
CA PRO A 4 -31.66 -26.34 25.00
C PRO A 4 -31.42 -24.88 25.43
N LEU A 5 -32.29 -23.93 24.97
CA LEU A 5 -33.13 -23.04 25.82
C LEU A 5 -33.90 -22.06 24.94
N LEU A 6 -35.07 -22.51 24.57
CA LEU A 6 -36.26 -21.67 24.48
C LEU A 6 -36.91 -21.71 25.87
N ILE A 7 -37.50 -20.60 26.36
CA ILE A 7 -38.77 -20.48 27.13
C ILE A 7 -38.83 -19.08 27.79
N TRP A 8 -40.01 -18.48 27.63
CA TRP A 8 -40.72 -17.47 28.40
C TRP A 8 -40.82 -16.07 27.84
N CYS A 9 -42.02 -15.80 27.30
CA CYS A 9 -42.85 -14.64 27.64
C CYS A 9 -44.29 -14.90 27.17
N ASP A 10 -45.11 -15.37 28.11
CA ASP A 10 -46.58 -15.37 27.96
C ASP A 10 -47.18 -14.52 29.09
N SER A 11 -48.31 -13.88 28.76
CA SER A 11 -49.23 -13.22 29.68
C SER A 11 -49.00 -11.74 30.02
N LEU A 12 -49.80 -10.90 29.34
CA LEU A 12 -50.66 -9.87 29.94
C LEU A 12 -51.61 -9.32 28.86
N LYS A 13 -52.91 -9.69 28.96
CA LYS A 13 -54.00 -9.08 28.20
C LYS A 13 -54.50 -7.83 28.94
N PRO A 14 -54.68 -6.69 28.25
CA PRO A 14 -55.48 -5.58 28.77
C PRO A 14 -56.96 -5.70 28.37
N PRO A 15 -57.90 -5.06 29.09
CA PRO A 15 -59.33 -5.26 28.96
C PRO A 15 -59.94 -4.60 27.73
N GLN A 16 -61.02 -5.23 27.21
CA GLN A 16 -61.77 -4.75 26.06
C GLN A 16 -62.66 -3.55 26.45
N SER A 17 -62.43 -2.39 25.82
CA SER A 17 -63.39 -1.29 25.77
C SER A 17 -64.07 -1.29 24.40
N LYS A 18 -65.41 -1.37 24.39
CA LYS A 18 -66.29 -1.25 23.22
C LYS A 18 -66.32 0.22 22.75
N ILE A 19 -65.73 0.51 21.60
CA ILE A 19 -65.87 1.78 20.90
C ILE A 19 -66.45 1.50 19.53
N ALA A 20 -67.48 2.27 19.16
CA ALA A 20 -68.27 2.17 17.93
C ALA A 20 -67.44 2.34 16.65
N PRO A 21 -67.88 1.83 15.50
CA PRO A 21 -67.07 1.84 14.29
C PRO A 21 -67.03 3.26 13.67
N ARG A 22 -65.81 3.82 13.64
CA ARG A 22 -65.50 4.99 12.80
C ARG A 22 -65.30 4.51 11.36
N VAL A 23 -66.06 5.07 10.45
CA VAL A 23 -65.91 4.96 8.99
C VAL A 23 -64.52 5.46 8.62
N ARG A 24 -63.68 4.58 8.08
CA ARG A 24 -62.37 4.94 7.52
C ARG A 24 -62.58 5.48 6.09
N PRO A 25 -61.98 6.63 5.72
CA PRO A 25 -61.91 7.00 4.30
C PRO A 25 -61.05 5.96 3.57
N SER A 26 -61.50 5.61 2.37
CA SER A 26 -60.78 4.69 1.45
C SER A 26 -59.41 5.23 1.13
N PRO A 27 -58.32 4.44 1.14
CA PRO A 27 -57.02 4.90 0.72
C PRO A 27 -56.99 5.08 -0.78
N GLU A 28 -56.63 6.29 -1.23
CA GLU A 28 -56.31 6.56 -2.61
C GLU A 28 -55.20 5.60 -3.10
N LYS A 29 -55.57 4.63 -3.93
CA LYS A 29 -54.70 3.53 -4.38
C LYS A 29 -53.73 3.94 -5.51
N GLY A 30 -53.61 5.23 -5.86
CA GLY A 30 -52.76 5.71 -6.97
C GLY A 30 -51.36 6.16 -6.59
N GLY A 31 -51.18 6.83 -5.47
CA GLY A 31 -49.92 7.53 -5.16
C GLY A 31 -48.75 6.64 -4.65
N TRP A 32 -49.05 5.51 -4.07
CA TRP A 32 -48.03 4.62 -3.47
C TRP A 32 -47.22 3.84 -4.52
N ARG A 33 -47.90 3.36 -5.55
CA ARG A 33 -47.24 2.63 -6.65
C ARG A 33 -46.36 3.53 -7.50
N GLU A 34 -46.75 4.78 -7.68
CA GLU A 34 -45.96 5.76 -8.45
C GLU A 34 -44.74 6.24 -7.66
N ARG A 35 -44.85 6.48 -6.35
CA ARG A 35 -43.75 6.79 -5.46
C ARG A 35 -42.77 5.60 -5.36
N ALA A 36 -43.26 4.36 -5.21
CA ALA A 36 -42.46 3.17 -5.21
C ALA A 36 -41.69 2.96 -6.54
N ARG A 37 -42.31 3.24 -7.68
CA ARG A 37 -41.65 3.18 -9.00
C ARG A 37 -40.56 4.26 -9.15
N ARG A 38 -40.80 5.49 -8.67
CA ARG A 38 -39.80 6.57 -8.71
C ARG A 38 -38.61 6.27 -7.78
N VAL A 39 -38.87 5.77 -6.59
CA VAL A 39 -37.81 5.33 -5.64
C VAL A 39 -37.02 4.14 -6.19
N ALA A 40 -37.70 3.14 -6.77
CA ALA A 40 -37.03 2.01 -7.42
C ALA A 40 -36.24 2.44 -8.66
N GLY A 41 -36.75 3.39 -9.47
CA GLY A 41 -36.03 3.95 -10.60
C GLY A 41 -34.79 4.76 -10.19
N LEU A 42 -34.89 5.58 -9.14
CA LEU A 42 -33.75 6.30 -8.57
C LEU A 42 -32.71 5.37 -7.95
N ALA A 43 -33.14 4.32 -7.24
CA ALA A 43 -32.25 3.31 -6.68
C ALA A 43 -31.55 2.49 -7.77
N LEU A 44 -32.26 2.15 -8.85
CA LEU A 44 -31.68 1.47 -10.02
C LEU A 44 -30.68 2.37 -10.76
N LEU A 45 -30.99 3.64 -10.92
CA LEU A 45 -30.11 4.63 -11.55
C LEU A 45 -28.85 4.87 -10.70
N SER A 46 -28.98 4.96 -9.38
CA SER A 46 -27.85 5.05 -8.44
C SER A 46 -26.98 3.79 -8.48
N ALA A 47 -27.60 2.60 -8.53
CA ALA A 47 -26.87 1.33 -8.64
C ALA A 47 -26.14 1.19 -10.00
N LEU A 48 -26.72 1.70 -11.07
CA LEU A 48 -26.06 1.74 -12.39
C LEU A 48 -24.88 2.73 -12.41
N LEU A 49 -24.99 3.89 -11.77
CA LEU A 49 -23.92 4.88 -11.71
C LEU A 49 -22.75 4.42 -10.84
N THR A 50 -23.01 3.78 -9.70
CA THR A 50 -21.96 3.20 -8.84
C THR A 50 -21.34 1.95 -9.47
N GLY A 51 -22.10 1.17 -10.23
CA GLY A 51 -21.60 0.01 -10.98
C GLY A 51 -20.63 0.39 -12.10
N CYS A 52 -20.88 1.50 -12.81
CA CYS A 52 -20.03 1.96 -13.92
C CYS A 52 -18.62 2.39 -13.47
N THR A 53 -18.47 3.07 -12.33
CA THR A 53 -17.16 3.48 -11.82
C THR A 53 -16.30 2.30 -11.38
N SER A 54 -16.90 1.29 -10.76
CA SER A 54 -16.21 0.06 -10.39
C SER A 54 -15.84 -0.78 -11.62
N ALA A 55 -16.73 -0.91 -12.59
CA ALA A 55 -16.48 -1.63 -13.84
C ALA A 55 -15.33 -1.00 -14.64
N GLY A 56 -15.31 0.35 -14.76
CA GLY A 56 -14.22 1.09 -15.40
C GLY A 56 -12.88 0.88 -14.74
N TYR A 57 -12.86 0.89 -13.40
CA TYR A 57 -11.63 0.61 -12.64
C TYR A 57 -11.10 -0.80 -12.91
N TYR A 58 -11.93 -1.84 -12.87
CA TYR A 58 -11.47 -3.20 -13.15
C TYR A 58 -11.07 -3.37 -14.61
N ALA A 59 -11.76 -2.73 -15.55
CA ALA A 59 -11.41 -2.77 -16.96
C ALA A 59 -10.01 -2.16 -17.21
N GLN A 60 -9.66 -1.00 -16.62
CA GLN A 60 -8.32 -0.42 -16.71
C GLN A 60 -7.27 -1.31 -16.04
N ALA A 61 -7.58 -1.92 -14.89
CA ALA A 61 -6.66 -2.80 -14.19
C ALA A 61 -6.32 -4.05 -15.01
N VAL A 62 -7.33 -4.70 -15.59
CA VAL A 62 -7.15 -5.87 -16.47
C VAL A 62 -6.39 -5.49 -17.75
N ASN A 63 -6.81 -4.41 -18.42
CA ASN A 63 -6.15 -3.97 -19.65
C ASN A 63 -4.70 -3.55 -19.42
N GLY A 64 -4.43 -2.84 -18.33
CA GLY A 64 -3.08 -2.43 -17.94
C GLY A 64 -2.19 -3.62 -17.63
N HIS A 65 -2.70 -4.61 -16.89
CA HIS A 65 -2.00 -5.88 -16.65
C HIS A 65 -1.69 -6.61 -17.94
N LEU A 66 -2.68 -6.82 -18.81
CA LEU A 66 -2.50 -7.52 -20.07
C LEU A 66 -1.49 -6.80 -20.98
N SER A 67 -1.55 -5.48 -21.06
CA SER A 67 -0.58 -4.68 -21.83
C SER A 67 0.84 -4.83 -21.28
N LEU A 68 1.01 -4.82 -19.96
CA LEU A 68 2.30 -5.03 -19.32
C LEU A 68 2.85 -6.43 -19.60
N MET A 69 2.02 -7.46 -19.48
CA MET A 69 2.40 -8.84 -19.74
C MET A 69 2.70 -9.11 -21.21
N ALA A 70 1.97 -8.46 -22.13
CA ALA A 70 2.23 -8.56 -23.57
C ALA A 70 3.59 -7.94 -23.98
N ALA A 71 4.04 -6.88 -23.25
CA ALA A 71 5.34 -6.27 -23.47
C ALA A 71 6.49 -7.10 -22.87
N ALA A 72 6.22 -8.09 -22.01
CA ALA A 72 7.23 -8.84 -21.30
C ALA A 72 7.80 -9.99 -22.16
N ARG A 73 9.14 -9.99 -22.35
CA ARG A 73 9.91 -11.01 -23.06
C ARG A 73 10.78 -11.81 -22.08
N PRO A 74 11.07 -13.09 -22.33
CA PRO A 74 12.06 -13.83 -21.54
C PRO A 74 13.40 -13.08 -21.43
N VAL A 75 13.94 -12.98 -20.21
CA VAL A 75 15.22 -12.27 -19.96
C VAL A 75 16.34 -12.87 -20.83
N THR A 76 16.36 -14.18 -21.02
CA THR A 76 17.35 -14.86 -21.87
C THR A 76 17.30 -14.41 -23.32
N GLU A 77 16.09 -14.20 -23.86
CA GLU A 77 15.91 -13.69 -25.23
C GLU A 77 16.35 -12.22 -25.35
N VAL A 78 16.00 -11.40 -24.35
CA VAL A 78 16.43 -9.98 -24.35
C VAL A 78 17.95 -9.89 -24.24
N ILE A 79 18.60 -10.70 -23.41
CA ILE A 79 20.07 -10.75 -23.32
C ILE A 79 20.73 -11.19 -24.65
N ALA A 80 20.12 -12.15 -25.35
CA ALA A 80 20.65 -12.66 -26.62
C ALA A 80 20.37 -11.74 -27.83
N ASP A 81 19.46 -10.79 -27.70
CA ASP A 81 19.07 -9.86 -28.76
C ASP A 81 20.23 -8.90 -29.09
N PRO A 82 20.73 -8.90 -30.36
CA PRO A 82 21.82 -8.00 -30.77
C PRO A 82 21.50 -6.50 -30.60
N GLN A 83 20.22 -6.12 -30.58
CA GLN A 83 19.79 -4.74 -30.39
C GLN A 83 19.77 -4.31 -28.92
N THR A 84 19.87 -5.23 -27.97
CA THR A 84 19.95 -4.90 -26.56
C THR A 84 21.30 -4.27 -26.23
N SER A 85 21.25 -3.09 -25.59
CA SER A 85 22.49 -2.41 -25.17
C SER A 85 23.25 -3.24 -24.14
N ASP A 86 24.58 -3.13 -24.15
CA ASP A 86 25.44 -3.85 -23.18
C ASP A 86 25.08 -3.50 -21.73
N ALA A 87 24.73 -2.25 -21.47
CA ALA A 87 24.30 -1.82 -20.14
C ALA A 87 23.04 -2.57 -19.69
N LEU A 88 22.01 -2.67 -20.52
CA LEU A 88 20.79 -3.41 -20.18
C LEU A 88 21.07 -4.91 -20.05
N ARG A 89 21.90 -5.47 -20.91
CA ARG A 89 22.31 -6.88 -20.86
C ARG A 89 22.98 -7.22 -19.54
N GLN A 90 23.92 -6.38 -19.08
CA GLN A 90 24.56 -6.54 -17.78
C GLN A 90 23.58 -6.44 -16.61
N ARG A 91 22.65 -5.46 -16.65
CA ARG A 91 21.62 -5.29 -15.60
C ARG A 91 20.67 -6.47 -15.53
N LEU A 92 20.26 -7.02 -16.68
CA LEU A 92 19.41 -8.20 -16.74
C LEU A 92 20.15 -9.45 -16.21
N ALA A 93 21.42 -9.64 -16.57
CA ALA A 93 22.24 -10.73 -16.01
C ALA A 93 22.34 -10.60 -14.49
N GLN A 94 22.68 -9.41 -13.97
CA GLN A 94 22.74 -9.14 -12.53
C GLN A 94 21.38 -9.40 -11.83
N SER A 95 20.27 -9.07 -12.44
CA SER A 95 18.96 -9.35 -11.87
C SER A 95 18.68 -10.84 -11.71
N GLN A 96 19.21 -11.69 -12.58
CA GLN A 96 19.11 -13.15 -12.45
C GLN A 96 20.02 -13.67 -11.33
N ASP A 97 21.18 -13.05 -11.10
CA ASP A 97 22.02 -13.38 -9.93
C ASP A 97 21.31 -13.02 -8.63
N ILE A 98 20.72 -11.83 -8.57
CA ILE A 98 19.91 -11.38 -7.42
C ILE A 98 18.73 -12.34 -7.17
N ARG A 99 18.06 -12.79 -8.22
CA ARG A 99 16.96 -13.75 -8.10
C ARG A 99 17.43 -15.10 -7.57
N ARG A 100 18.54 -15.65 -8.10
CA ARG A 100 19.13 -16.90 -7.58
C ARG A 100 19.50 -16.78 -6.11
N PHE A 101 20.08 -15.64 -5.71
CA PHE A 101 20.38 -15.35 -4.31
C PHE A 101 19.13 -15.31 -3.45
N ALA A 102 18.05 -14.67 -3.91
CA ALA A 102 16.78 -14.65 -3.20
C ALA A 102 16.25 -16.05 -2.86
N VAL A 103 16.37 -16.99 -3.79
CA VAL A 103 15.93 -18.37 -3.61
C VAL A 103 16.89 -19.14 -2.71
N ASN A 104 18.18 -19.10 -3.00
CA ASN A 104 19.15 -19.99 -2.37
C ASN A 104 19.58 -19.53 -0.97
N GLU A 105 19.71 -18.21 -0.79
CA GLU A 105 20.26 -17.60 0.43
C GLU A 105 19.20 -17.00 1.35
N LEU A 106 18.12 -16.46 0.78
CA LEU A 106 17.03 -15.88 1.53
C LEU A 106 15.79 -16.77 1.60
N LEU A 107 15.80 -17.94 0.96
CA LEU A 107 14.70 -18.91 0.92
C LEU A 107 13.36 -18.32 0.43
N LEU A 108 13.43 -17.31 -0.41
CA LEU A 108 12.26 -16.74 -1.06
C LEU A 108 11.74 -17.65 -2.17
N PRO A 109 10.47 -17.51 -2.62
CA PRO A 109 9.86 -18.44 -3.56
C PRO A 109 10.61 -18.57 -4.89
N ASP A 110 10.85 -19.80 -5.33
CA ASP A 110 11.30 -20.09 -6.69
C ASP A 110 10.08 -20.30 -7.60
N ASN A 111 9.79 -19.30 -8.42
CA ASN A 111 8.61 -19.28 -9.28
C ASN A 111 8.87 -18.51 -10.58
N ALA A 112 7.82 -18.22 -11.38
CA ALA A 112 7.96 -17.58 -12.68
C ALA A 112 8.32 -16.08 -12.62
N SER A 113 8.22 -15.42 -11.46
CA SER A 113 8.47 -13.99 -11.36
C SER A 113 9.95 -13.63 -11.60
N TYR A 114 10.15 -12.50 -12.28
CA TYR A 114 11.45 -11.89 -12.62
C TYR A 114 12.32 -12.68 -13.62
N HIS A 115 11.71 -13.62 -14.37
CA HIS A 115 12.33 -14.28 -15.53
C HIS A 115 12.00 -13.60 -16.86
N ARG A 116 11.13 -12.60 -16.85
CA ARG A 116 10.75 -11.81 -18.01
C ARG A 116 11.08 -10.34 -17.78
N TYR A 117 11.27 -9.57 -18.85
CA TYR A 117 11.53 -8.13 -18.81
C TYR A 117 10.56 -7.41 -19.73
N ALA A 118 9.99 -6.30 -19.26
CA ALA A 118 9.15 -5.40 -20.05
C ALA A 118 9.71 -3.98 -20.03
N ASP A 119 9.91 -3.40 -21.20
CA ASP A 119 10.13 -1.97 -21.34
C ASP A 119 8.77 -1.25 -21.44
N LEU A 120 8.49 -0.41 -20.47
CA LEU A 120 7.21 0.29 -20.38
C LEU A 120 7.21 1.67 -21.05
N HIS A 121 8.38 2.19 -21.48
CA HIS A 121 8.54 3.52 -22.05
C HIS A 121 7.85 4.64 -21.23
N ARG A 122 7.78 4.48 -19.92
CA ARG A 122 7.15 5.40 -18.98
C ARG A 122 7.84 5.32 -17.60
N PRO A 123 7.75 6.39 -16.76
CA PRO A 123 8.54 6.47 -15.51
C PRO A 123 8.02 5.60 -14.37
N SER A 124 6.82 5.05 -14.47
CA SER A 124 6.19 4.27 -13.41
C SER A 124 5.40 3.10 -13.97
N ALA A 125 5.39 1.98 -13.27
CA ALA A 125 4.58 0.81 -13.64
C ALA A 125 3.09 1.09 -13.42
N VAL A 126 2.77 1.67 -12.26
CA VAL A 126 1.42 2.07 -11.84
C VAL A 126 1.50 3.39 -11.08
N TRP A 127 0.35 4.04 -10.91
CA TRP A 127 0.19 5.24 -10.06
C TRP A 127 -0.72 4.89 -8.90
N SER A 128 -0.24 5.12 -7.68
CA SER A 128 -0.97 4.90 -6.44
C SER A 128 -1.64 6.19 -6.00
N VAL A 129 -2.94 6.13 -5.71
CA VAL A 129 -3.73 7.20 -5.09
C VAL A 129 -3.92 6.85 -3.63
N VAL A 130 -3.49 7.74 -2.75
CA VAL A 130 -3.74 7.65 -1.30
C VAL A 130 -4.50 8.89 -0.87
N ALA A 131 -5.51 8.70 -0.02
CA ALA A 131 -6.34 9.78 0.48
C ALA A 131 -6.53 9.68 2.00
N ALA A 132 -6.66 10.83 2.66
CA ALA A 132 -6.92 10.94 4.08
C ALA A 132 -7.79 12.17 4.38
N PRO A 133 -8.57 12.18 5.47
CA PRO A 133 -9.23 13.39 5.93
C PRO A 133 -8.21 14.48 6.28
N PRO A 134 -8.55 15.78 6.10
CA PRO A 134 -7.64 16.87 6.43
C PRO A 134 -7.36 17.02 7.93
N ASP A 135 -8.13 16.34 8.76
CA ASP A 135 -8.19 16.43 10.21
C ASP A 135 -7.92 15.09 10.92
N ALA A 136 -7.43 14.08 10.20
CA ALA A 136 -7.08 12.79 10.77
C ALA A 136 -5.94 12.12 9.99
N LEU A 137 -5.13 11.32 10.69
CA LEU A 137 -4.09 10.47 10.10
C LEU A 137 -4.61 9.04 9.88
N VAL A 138 -5.73 8.93 9.17
CA VAL A 138 -6.39 7.67 8.84
C VAL A 138 -6.55 7.58 7.32
N ALA A 139 -6.03 6.51 6.73
CA ALA A 139 -6.18 6.31 5.29
C ALA A 139 -7.63 5.98 4.91
N LYS A 140 -8.11 6.57 3.80
CA LYS A 140 -9.24 6.00 3.06
C LYS A 140 -8.86 4.59 2.61
N THR A 141 -9.77 3.65 2.72
CA THR A 141 -9.57 2.26 2.27
C THR A 141 -10.49 1.94 1.10
N TRP A 142 -9.97 1.12 0.18
CA TRP A 142 -10.72 0.52 -0.92
C TRP A 142 -10.70 -0.99 -0.76
N CYS A 143 -11.87 -1.61 -0.84
CA CYS A 143 -11.99 -3.05 -0.62
C CYS A 143 -12.20 -3.78 -1.96
N TYR A 144 -11.46 -4.85 -2.16
CA TYR A 144 -11.44 -5.68 -3.35
C TYR A 144 -11.80 -7.13 -3.02
N PRO A 145 -12.48 -7.87 -3.91
CA PRO A 145 -12.94 -9.22 -3.61
C PRO A 145 -11.83 -10.21 -3.21
N VAL A 146 -10.64 -10.09 -3.82
CA VAL A 146 -9.54 -11.05 -3.64
C VAL A 146 -8.56 -10.60 -2.56
N ILE A 147 -7.99 -9.40 -2.70
CA ILE A 147 -6.91 -8.93 -1.83
C ILE A 147 -7.39 -8.30 -0.52
N GLY A 148 -8.71 -8.13 -0.36
CA GLY A 148 -9.28 -7.42 0.79
C GLY A 148 -9.19 -5.90 0.66
N CYS A 149 -9.11 -5.20 1.80
CA CYS A 149 -9.08 -3.74 1.83
C CYS A 149 -7.64 -3.21 1.85
N ALA A 150 -7.34 -2.28 0.94
CA ALA A 150 -6.06 -1.59 0.83
C ALA A 150 -6.21 -0.10 1.16
N SER A 151 -5.16 0.51 1.68
CA SER A 151 -5.08 1.94 1.99
C SER A 151 -4.68 2.81 0.79
N TYR A 152 -4.66 2.23 -0.39
CA TYR A 152 -4.37 2.91 -1.66
C TYR A 152 -5.17 2.29 -2.80
N ARG A 153 -5.26 3.01 -3.93
CA ARG A 153 -5.86 2.54 -5.18
C ARG A 153 -4.89 2.74 -6.34
N GLY A 154 -4.59 1.65 -7.06
CA GLY A 154 -3.61 1.63 -8.15
C GLY A 154 -4.23 1.83 -9.52
N TYR A 155 -3.53 2.59 -10.39
CA TYR A 155 -3.94 2.85 -11.77
C TYR A 155 -2.76 2.61 -12.72
N PHE A 156 -3.02 2.02 -13.88
CA PHE A 156 -2.02 1.91 -14.95
C PHE A 156 -1.87 3.20 -15.78
N SER A 157 -2.80 4.15 -15.63
CA SER A 157 -2.80 5.46 -16.27
C SER A 157 -2.64 6.58 -15.23
N GLU A 158 -1.66 7.46 -15.44
CA GLU A 158 -1.48 8.64 -14.59
C GLU A 158 -2.70 9.58 -14.67
N ALA A 159 -3.28 9.74 -15.87
CA ALA A 159 -4.43 10.60 -16.07
C ALA A 159 -5.65 10.11 -15.26
N GLU A 160 -5.89 8.80 -15.23
CA GLU A 160 -6.99 8.22 -14.44
C GLU A 160 -6.72 8.31 -12.93
N ALA A 161 -5.45 8.11 -12.48
CA ALA A 161 -5.07 8.32 -11.08
C ALA A 161 -5.30 9.77 -10.65
N ARG A 162 -4.98 10.74 -11.51
CA ARG A 162 -5.21 12.16 -11.24
C ARG A 162 -6.70 12.53 -11.25
N ALA A 163 -7.50 11.92 -12.12
CA ALA A 163 -8.95 12.11 -12.14
C ALA A 163 -9.60 11.59 -10.84
N GLU A 164 -9.19 10.41 -10.36
CA GLU A 164 -9.62 9.90 -9.05
C GLU A 164 -9.20 10.85 -7.91
N ALA A 165 -7.96 11.34 -7.95
CA ALA A 165 -7.47 12.28 -6.95
C ALA A 165 -8.30 13.57 -6.92
N GLN A 166 -8.67 14.13 -8.07
CA GLN A 166 -9.54 15.31 -8.17
C GLN A 166 -10.93 15.05 -7.60
N ALA A 167 -11.51 13.87 -7.88
CA ALA A 167 -12.81 13.50 -7.32
C ALA A 167 -12.75 13.41 -5.79
N LEU A 168 -11.72 12.78 -5.23
CA LEU A 168 -11.53 12.68 -3.79
C LEU A 168 -11.23 14.04 -3.13
N GLN A 169 -10.52 14.94 -3.81
CA GLN A 169 -10.31 16.31 -3.34
C GLN A 169 -11.63 17.10 -3.32
N ALA A 170 -12.51 16.89 -4.31
CA ALA A 170 -13.86 17.48 -4.31
C ALA A 170 -14.74 16.96 -3.16
N GLU A 171 -14.47 15.74 -2.65
CA GLU A 171 -15.07 15.21 -1.42
C GLU A 171 -14.45 15.82 -0.13
N GLY A 172 -13.46 16.72 -0.23
CA GLY A 172 -12.79 17.35 0.90
C GLY A 172 -11.63 16.56 1.49
N LEU A 173 -11.15 15.52 0.81
CA LEU A 173 -9.99 14.73 1.26
C LEU A 173 -8.67 15.34 0.80
N GLU A 174 -7.64 15.16 1.58
CA GLU A 174 -6.26 15.37 1.15
C GLU A 174 -5.77 14.13 0.39
N VAL A 175 -5.15 14.33 -0.77
CA VAL A 175 -4.81 13.24 -1.68
C VAL A 175 -3.39 13.40 -2.18
N ILE A 176 -2.69 12.28 -2.36
CA ILE A 176 -1.44 12.22 -3.14
C ILE A 176 -1.58 11.19 -4.25
N VAL A 177 -0.93 11.48 -5.37
CA VAL A 177 -0.70 10.54 -6.47
C VAL A 177 0.80 10.34 -6.58
N GLN A 178 1.23 9.09 -6.49
CA GLN A 178 2.66 8.76 -6.58
C GLN A 178 2.88 7.62 -7.57
N GLY A 179 3.90 7.77 -8.42
CA GLY A 179 4.32 6.72 -9.33
C GLY A 179 5.04 5.61 -8.57
N VAL A 180 4.65 4.37 -8.82
CA VAL A 180 5.24 3.17 -8.24
C VAL A 180 6.05 2.45 -9.31
N PRO A 181 7.33 2.13 -9.06
CA PRO A 181 8.20 1.55 -10.09
C PRO A 181 7.90 0.07 -10.37
N ALA A 182 7.44 -0.68 -9.38
CA ALA A 182 7.12 -2.09 -9.49
C ALA A 182 5.61 -2.33 -9.60
N TYR A 183 5.25 -3.48 -10.13
CA TYR A 183 3.90 -4.01 -10.14
C TYR A 183 3.97 -5.49 -9.76
N SER A 184 3.22 -5.88 -8.75
CA SER A 184 3.18 -7.26 -8.28
C SER A 184 1.75 -7.79 -8.28
N THR A 185 1.62 -9.06 -8.67
CA THR A 185 0.38 -9.83 -8.58
C THR A 185 0.32 -10.69 -7.33
N LEU A 186 1.25 -10.50 -6.40
CA LEU A 186 1.38 -11.31 -5.17
C LEU A 186 1.53 -12.82 -5.48
N GLY A 187 2.10 -13.16 -6.64
CA GLY A 187 2.25 -14.54 -7.10
C GLY A 187 0.98 -15.21 -7.66
N TRP A 188 -0.17 -14.53 -7.62
CA TRP A 188 -1.44 -15.08 -8.13
C TRP A 188 -1.40 -15.47 -9.61
N LEU A 189 -0.54 -14.81 -10.40
CA LEU A 189 -0.39 -15.04 -11.83
C LEU A 189 0.93 -15.74 -12.20
N ASN A 190 1.55 -16.45 -11.26
CA ASN A 190 2.77 -17.23 -11.55
C ASN A 190 2.54 -18.27 -12.67
N TRP A 191 1.34 -18.86 -12.76
CA TRP A 191 0.95 -19.76 -13.83
C TRP A 191 0.88 -19.08 -15.22
N ALA A 192 0.76 -17.75 -15.27
CA ALA A 192 0.71 -16.94 -16.49
C ALA A 192 2.05 -16.26 -16.81
N GLY A 193 3.16 -16.65 -16.15
CA GLY A 193 4.50 -16.13 -16.41
C GLY A 193 5.06 -15.19 -15.31
N GLY A 194 4.33 -15.02 -14.21
CA GLY A 194 4.77 -14.26 -13.05
C GLY A 194 4.97 -12.76 -13.32
N ASP A 195 5.44 -12.05 -12.30
CA ASP A 195 5.69 -10.60 -12.37
C ASP A 195 7.02 -10.33 -13.12
N PRO A 196 7.05 -9.43 -14.14
CA PRO A 196 8.27 -9.15 -14.89
C PRO A 196 9.19 -8.12 -14.21
N LEU A 197 10.47 -8.16 -14.56
CA LEU A 197 11.37 -7.03 -14.41
C LEU A 197 10.90 -5.89 -15.33
N LEU A 198 11.02 -4.64 -14.87
CA LEU A 198 10.52 -3.48 -15.61
C LEU A 198 11.61 -2.45 -15.85
N SER A 199 11.52 -1.73 -16.98
CA SER A 199 12.41 -0.60 -17.31
C SER A 199 12.38 0.50 -16.26
N THR A 200 11.33 0.59 -15.47
CA THR A 200 11.13 1.57 -14.40
C THR A 200 12.06 1.40 -13.21
N PHE A 201 12.64 0.20 -13.01
CA PHE A 201 13.54 -0.06 -11.88
C PHE A 201 14.80 -0.87 -12.22
N ILE A 202 14.90 -1.47 -13.41
CA ILE A 202 16.07 -2.31 -13.76
C ILE A 202 17.39 -1.56 -13.61
N ASN A 203 17.40 -0.24 -13.82
CA ASN A 203 18.57 0.62 -13.73
C ASN A 203 18.83 1.20 -12.32
N TYR A 204 18.13 0.74 -11.29
CA TYR A 204 18.39 1.15 -9.91
C TYR A 204 19.81 0.74 -9.47
N PRO A 205 20.45 1.44 -8.54
CA PRO A 205 21.67 0.96 -7.91
C PRO A 205 21.54 -0.50 -7.50
N GLU A 206 22.63 -1.25 -7.55
CA GLU A 206 22.60 -2.71 -7.32
C GLU A 206 21.86 -3.13 -6.05
N GLY A 207 22.20 -2.51 -4.91
CA GLY A 207 21.54 -2.79 -3.64
C GLY A 207 20.04 -2.48 -3.66
N GLU A 208 19.63 -1.43 -4.36
CA GLU A 208 18.22 -1.05 -4.50
C GLU A 208 17.44 -2.02 -5.40
N LEU A 209 18.07 -2.50 -6.48
CA LEU A 209 17.47 -3.52 -7.34
C LEU A 209 17.26 -4.83 -6.55
N ALA A 210 18.27 -5.24 -5.79
CA ALA A 210 18.19 -6.43 -4.95
C ALA A 210 17.08 -6.31 -3.90
N ARG A 211 17.02 -5.17 -3.19
CA ARG A 211 15.98 -4.88 -2.20
C ARG A 211 14.59 -4.96 -2.79
N LEU A 212 14.36 -4.35 -3.94
CA LEU A 212 13.06 -4.36 -4.61
C LEU A 212 12.64 -5.78 -4.96
N VAL A 213 13.53 -6.59 -5.55
CA VAL A 213 13.23 -7.98 -5.89
C VAL A 213 12.90 -8.80 -4.64
N PHE A 214 13.63 -8.61 -3.55
CA PHE A 214 13.39 -9.33 -2.30
C PHE A 214 12.08 -8.90 -1.63
N HIS A 215 11.74 -7.61 -1.69
CA HIS A 215 10.49 -7.06 -1.20
C HIS A 215 9.29 -7.72 -1.89
N GLU A 216 9.27 -7.68 -3.20
CA GLU A 216 8.15 -8.21 -3.99
C GLU A 216 8.02 -9.74 -3.89
N LEU A 217 9.15 -10.47 -3.84
CA LEU A 217 9.11 -11.91 -3.63
C LEU A 217 8.63 -12.28 -2.22
N SER A 218 8.88 -11.46 -1.21
CA SER A 218 8.42 -11.72 0.15
C SER A 218 6.90 -11.65 0.28
N HIS A 219 6.23 -10.78 -0.49
CA HIS A 219 4.77 -10.75 -0.58
C HIS A 219 4.18 -12.04 -1.17
N GLN A 220 4.96 -12.78 -1.96
CA GLN A 220 4.54 -14.08 -2.51
C GLN A 220 4.76 -15.23 -1.52
N LEU A 221 5.55 -15.01 -0.47
CA LEU A 221 5.79 -15.99 0.60
C LEU A 221 4.72 -15.89 1.70
N ILE A 222 4.46 -14.68 2.20
CA ILE A 222 3.50 -14.43 3.28
C ILE A 222 2.69 -13.16 2.94
N TYR A 223 1.38 -13.32 2.90
CA TYR A 223 0.43 -12.22 2.70
C TYR A 223 -0.79 -12.39 3.60
N VAL A 224 -1.08 -11.40 4.41
CA VAL A 224 -2.25 -11.35 5.30
C VAL A 224 -3.29 -10.42 4.72
N ARG A 225 -4.46 -10.98 4.38
CA ARG A 225 -5.59 -10.20 3.86
C ARG A 225 -5.99 -9.11 4.86
N ASP A 226 -6.33 -7.93 4.36
CA ASP A 226 -6.81 -6.77 5.14
C ASP A 226 -5.78 -6.16 6.10
N ASP A 227 -4.48 -6.50 5.99
CA ASP A 227 -3.44 -5.95 6.84
C ASP A 227 -2.21 -5.47 6.06
N SER A 228 -2.40 -4.40 5.26
CA SER A 228 -1.33 -3.80 4.47
C SER A 228 -0.12 -3.40 5.33
N SER A 229 -0.33 -2.90 6.56
CA SER A 229 0.79 -2.51 7.45
C SER A 229 1.67 -3.68 7.84
N PHE A 230 1.09 -4.85 8.09
CA PHE A 230 1.85 -6.08 8.37
C PHE A 230 2.62 -6.54 7.12
N ASN A 231 1.94 -6.61 5.98
CA ASN A 231 2.52 -7.09 4.72
C ASN A 231 3.70 -6.24 4.27
N GLU A 232 3.51 -4.91 4.25
CA GLU A 232 4.57 -3.97 3.84
C GLU A 232 5.74 -3.94 4.81
N ALA A 233 5.48 -4.01 6.12
CA ALA A 233 6.54 -4.03 7.11
C ALA A 233 7.35 -5.33 7.08
N PHE A 234 6.71 -6.48 6.84
CA PHE A 234 7.39 -7.75 6.61
C PHE A 234 8.28 -7.68 5.37
N ALA A 235 7.72 -7.25 4.24
CA ALA A 235 8.47 -7.12 2.99
C ALA A 235 9.63 -6.13 3.14
N THR A 236 9.43 -5.00 3.82
CA THR A 236 10.48 -4.02 4.12
C THR A 236 11.58 -4.61 5.03
N ALA A 237 11.24 -5.47 5.99
CA ALA A 237 12.23 -6.15 6.81
C ALA A 237 13.08 -7.10 5.97
N VAL A 238 12.46 -7.96 5.14
CA VAL A 238 13.16 -8.88 4.23
C VAL A 238 14.04 -8.12 3.24
N GLU A 239 13.54 -7.04 2.64
CA GLU A 239 14.30 -6.18 1.73
C GLU A 239 15.57 -5.63 2.39
N ARG A 240 15.47 -5.14 3.64
CA ARG A 240 16.60 -4.54 4.36
C ARG A 240 17.63 -5.60 4.80
N LEU A 241 17.15 -6.71 5.31
CA LEU A 241 18.00 -7.84 5.74
C LEU A 241 18.69 -8.47 4.53
N GLY A 242 17.93 -8.84 3.51
CA GLY A 242 18.44 -9.46 2.29
C GLY A 242 19.35 -8.53 1.50
N GLY A 243 19.00 -7.24 1.37
CA GLY A 243 19.83 -6.25 0.70
C GLY A 243 21.19 -6.06 1.37
N ARG A 244 21.24 -6.01 2.70
CA ARG A 244 22.50 -5.98 3.44
C ARG A 244 23.34 -7.22 3.20
N ARG A 245 22.73 -8.42 3.24
CA ARG A 245 23.41 -9.68 2.99
C ARG A 245 23.93 -9.76 1.56
N TRP A 246 23.12 -9.36 0.56
CA TRP A 246 23.54 -9.28 -0.85
C TRP A 246 24.79 -8.41 -1.01
N LEU A 247 24.75 -7.18 -0.51
CA LEU A 247 25.86 -6.25 -0.61
C LEU A 247 27.10 -6.68 0.16
N ALA A 248 26.93 -7.37 1.29
CA ALA A 248 28.07 -7.92 2.03
C ALA A 248 28.82 -8.99 1.24
N LEU A 249 28.11 -9.83 0.48
CA LEU A 249 28.66 -10.96 -0.25
C LEU A 249 29.06 -10.60 -1.71
N HIS A 250 28.34 -9.71 -2.36
CA HIS A 250 28.48 -9.43 -3.79
C HIS A 250 28.81 -7.97 -4.12
N GLY A 251 28.46 -7.03 -3.24
CA GLY A 251 28.65 -5.60 -3.48
C GLY A 251 30.12 -5.19 -3.46
N SER A 252 30.50 -4.26 -4.34
CA SER A 252 31.79 -3.58 -4.25
C SER A 252 31.89 -2.71 -2.98
N ALA A 253 33.11 -2.32 -2.58
CA ALA A 253 33.29 -1.38 -1.46
C ALA A 253 32.53 -0.07 -1.72
N ALA A 254 32.59 0.48 -2.95
CA ALA A 254 31.87 1.67 -3.33
C ALA A 254 30.33 1.49 -3.28
N ALA A 255 29.81 0.33 -3.68
CA ALA A 255 28.38 0.03 -3.59
C ALA A 255 27.91 -0.03 -2.14
N ARG A 256 28.69 -0.63 -1.24
CA ARG A 256 28.38 -0.69 0.21
C ARG A 256 28.39 0.71 0.84
N GLU A 257 29.38 1.53 0.51
CA GLU A 257 29.47 2.91 1.00
C GLU A 257 28.29 3.76 0.51
N ALA A 258 27.97 3.68 -0.77
CA ALA A 258 26.83 4.39 -1.36
C ALA A 258 25.50 3.97 -0.72
N ASP A 259 25.32 2.67 -0.45
CA ASP A 259 24.13 2.12 0.22
C ASP A 259 24.05 2.61 1.68
N ALA A 260 25.15 2.57 2.43
CA ALA A 260 25.18 3.06 3.80
C ALA A 260 24.83 4.56 3.87
N ALA A 261 25.36 5.36 2.95
CA ALA A 261 25.03 6.79 2.86
C ALA A 261 23.56 7.04 2.50
N LEU A 262 22.99 6.22 1.59
CA LEU A 262 21.59 6.29 1.22
C LEU A 262 20.68 5.90 2.41
N GLU A 263 21.01 4.83 3.10
CA GLU A 263 20.24 4.36 4.26
C GLU A 263 20.30 5.37 5.43
N ALA A 264 21.43 5.99 5.67
CA ALA A 264 21.55 7.05 6.69
C ALA A 264 20.61 8.25 6.34
N ARG A 265 20.58 8.68 5.08
CA ARG A 265 19.65 9.73 4.61
C ARG A 265 18.19 9.32 4.76
N ARG A 266 17.85 8.08 4.43
CA ARG A 266 16.49 7.53 4.60
C ARG A 266 16.09 7.47 6.07
N GLN A 267 16.98 7.06 6.95
CA GLN A 267 16.71 7.02 8.40
C GLN A 267 16.45 8.41 8.96
N ALA A 268 17.27 9.40 8.58
CA ALA A 268 17.07 10.78 8.98
C ALA A 268 15.73 11.33 8.48
N PHE A 269 15.39 11.10 7.21
CA PHE A 269 14.10 11.50 6.64
C PHE A 269 12.91 10.80 7.32
N ARG A 270 12.97 9.48 7.54
CA ARG A 270 11.95 8.75 8.28
C ARG A 270 11.79 9.26 9.72
N GLY A 271 12.88 9.65 10.37
CA GLY A 271 12.85 10.30 11.68
C GLY A 271 12.03 11.60 11.66
N LEU A 272 12.29 12.44 10.65
CA LEU A 272 11.55 13.70 10.44
C LEU A 272 10.06 13.45 10.17
N VAL A 273 9.72 12.47 9.34
CA VAL A 273 8.33 12.10 9.04
C VAL A 273 7.61 11.60 10.31
N ARG A 274 8.25 10.73 11.10
CA ARG A 274 7.67 10.23 12.36
C ARG A 274 7.43 11.35 13.37
N GLN A 275 8.40 12.27 13.54
CA GLN A 275 8.26 13.44 14.41
C GLN A 275 7.05 14.27 13.98
N THR A 276 6.98 14.66 12.71
CA THR A 276 5.89 15.49 12.17
C THR A 276 4.53 14.79 12.30
N ARG A 277 4.48 13.49 12.06
CA ARG A 277 3.27 12.69 12.25
C ARG A 277 2.81 12.70 13.71
N GLY A 278 3.73 12.62 14.66
CA GLY A 278 3.43 12.76 16.11
C GLY A 278 2.88 14.13 16.45
N GLU A 279 3.48 15.21 15.93
CA GLU A 279 3.01 16.58 16.10
C GLU A 279 1.58 16.76 15.53
N LEU A 280 1.30 16.25 14.34
CA LEU A 280 -0.04 16.26 13.73
C LEU A 280 -1.05 15.44 14.54
N ALA A 281 -0.68 14.25 14.98
CA ALA A 281 -1.56 13.40 15.80
C ALA A 281 -1.98 14.11 17.09
N ALA A 282 -1.04 14.77 17.78
CA ALA A 282 -1.32 15.52 19.00
C ALA A 282 -2.29 16.70 18.78
N ILE A 283 -2.27 17.31 17.58
CA ILE A 283 -3.26 18.34 17.21
C ILE A 283 -4.63 17.67 16.99
N PHE A 284 -4.67 16.55 16.28
CA PHE A 284 -5.93 15.87 15.90
C PHE A 284 -6.65 15.26 17.11
N GLU A 285 -5.92 14.83 18.13
CA GLU A 285 -6.50 14.37 19.41
C GLU A 285 -7.21 15.48 20.17
N LYS A 286 -6.79 16.74 20.00
CA LYS A 286 -7.37 17.91 20.67
C LYS A 286 -8.51 18.57 19.88
N LYS A 287 -8.89 17.99 18.74
CA LYS A 287 -9.93 18.54 17.89
C LYS A 287 -11.26 18.68 18.65
N SER A 288 -11.80 19.92 18.62
CA SER A 288 -13.11 20.27 19.14
C SER A 288 -14.13 20.43 18.02
N THR A 289 -15.41 20.25 18.31
CA THR A 289 -16.51 20.57 17.40
C THR A 289 -16.85 22.07 17.37
N ASP A 290 -16.16 22.88 18.17
CA ASP A 290 -16.34 24.32 18.22
C ASP A 290 -15.70 25.00 16.98
N PRO A 291 -16.42 25.79 16.16
CA PRO A 291 -15.92 26.45 14.98
C PRO A 291 -14.76 27.44 15.23
N ILE A 292 -14.63 28.03 16.41
CA ILE A 292 -13.52 28.91 16.79
C ILE A 292 -12.25 28.09 16.99
N MET A 293 -12.38 26.95 17.62
CA MET A 293 -11.30 25.98 17.82
C MET A 293 -10.86 25.35 16.51
N ASP A 294 -11.77 25.16 15.55
CA ASP A 294 -11.47 24.61 14.23
C ASP A 294 -10.51 25.49 13.41
N ARG A 295 -10.66 26.83 13.48
CA ARG A 295 -9.70 27.76 12.83
C ARG A 295 -8.31 27.73 13.47
N SER A 296 -8.26 27.63 14.79
CA SER A 296 -6.99 27.49 15.53
C SER A 296 -6.27 26.20 15.14
N TYR A 297 -7.02 25.12 15.00
CA TYR A 297 -6.56 23.82 14.58
C TYR A 297 -5.90 23.84 13.18
N LEU A 298 -6.54 24.46 12.17
CA LEU A 298 -5.97 24.61 10.84
C LEU A 298 -4.68 25.44 10.84
N ALA A 299 -4.60 26.46 11.69
CA ALA A 299 -3.38 27.26 11.86
C ALA A 299 -2.24 26.43 12.48
N MET A 300 -2.52 25.65 13.53
CA MET A 300 -1.54 24.75 14.15
C MET A 300 -1.06 23.67 13.16
N LYS A 301 -1.95 23.07 12.39
CA LYS A 301 -1.58 22.11 11.33
C LYS A 301 -0.66 22.78 10.32
N LYS A 302 -0.99 23.98 9.86
CA LYS A 302 -0.14 24.74 8.92
C LYS A 302 1.25 24.97 9.48
N GLU A 303 1.36 25.38 10.74
CA GLU A 303 2.64 25.59 11.41
C GLU A 303 3.49 24.32 11.48
N VAL A 304 2.91 23.18 11.85
CA VAL A 304 3.58 21.88 11.86
C VAL A 304 4.09 21.51 10.45
N MET A 305 3.26 21.73 9.42
CA MET A 305 3.63 21.45 8.04
C MET A 305 4.74 22.36 7.51
N ASP A 306 4.71 23.64 7.87
CA ASP A 306 5.77 24.59 7.51
C ASP A 306 7.07 24.25 8.27
N GLY A 307 6.98 23.87 9.54
CA GLY A 307 8.09 23.33 10.32
C GLY A 307 8.70 22.07 9.73
N PHE A 308 7.87 21.16 9.23
CA PHE A 308 8.33 19.98 8.50
C PHE A 308 9.17 20.34 7.27
N ARG A 309 8.68 21.27 6.44
CA ARG A 309 9.39 21.71 5.24
C ARG A 309 10.71 22.41 5.59
N ALA A 310 10.73 23.24 6.63
CA ALA A 310 11.94 23.90 7.09
C ALA A 310 12.98 22.91 7.63
N ARG A 311 12.57 21.94 8.45
CA ARG A 311 13.45 20.87 8.95
C ARG A 311 13.99 19.99 7.81
N TYR A 312 13.16 19.70 6.82
CA TYR A 312 13.60 18.98 5.62
C TYR A 312 14.65 19.79 4.83
N ALA A 313 14.44 21.09 4.63
CA ALA A 313 15.39 21.93 3.92
C ALA A 313 16.76 21.95 4.64
N ALA A 314 16.78 22.03 5.96
CA ALA A 314 18.00 21.95 6.76
C ALA A 314 18.68 20.58 6.63
N LEU A 315 17.92 19.48 6.69
CA LEU A 315 18.43 18.12 6.49
C LEU A 315 19.00 17.95 5.07
N ARG A 316 18.27 18.43 4.07
CA ARG A 316 18.60 18.34 2.65
C ARG A 316 19.88 19.11 2.30
N ALA A 317 20.15 20.24 2.96
CA ALA A 317 21.36 21.04 2.74
C ALA A 317 22.64 20.26 3.11
N GLY A 318 22.56 19.29 4.02
CA GLY A 318 23.68 18.40 4.39
C GLY A 318 23.89 17.22 3.41
N TRP A 319 23.03 17.02 2.42
CA TRP A 319 23.15 15.90 1.48
C TRP A 319 23.98 16.32 0.25
N GLY A 320 25.15 15.76 0.09
CA GLY A 320 25.95 15.96 -1.11
C GLY A 320 25.35 15.28 -2.36
N GLY A 321 26.08 15.35 -3.46
CA GLY A 321 25.74 14.69 -4.72
C GLY A 321 24.91 15.55 -5.68
N ASP A 322 24.39 14.92 -6.75
CA ASP A 322 23.59 15.61 -7.77
C ASP A 322 22.22 16.02 -7.21
N PRO A 323 21.89 17.33 -7.20
CA PRO A 323 20.56 17.80 -6.80
C PRO A 323 19.40 17.15 -7.54
N ALA A 324 19.62 16.74 -8.81
CA ALA A 324 18.60 16.08 -9.61
C ALA A 324 18.13 14.73 -9.03
N ALA A 325 18.99 14.04 -8.29
CA ALA A 325 18.66 12.78 -7.63
C ALA A 325 17.57 12.93 -6.56
N TYR A 326 17.36 14.13 -6.05
CA TYR A 326 16.41 14.39 -4.96
C TYR A 326 15.11 15.07 -5.41
N ARG A 327 14.98 15.44 -6.69
CA ARG A 327 13.81 16.18 -7.20
C ARG A 327 12.46 15.54 -6.83
N ARG A 328 12.37 14.21 -6.87
CA ARG A 328 11.13 13.50 -6.51
C ARG A 328 10.81 13.65 -5.03
N LEU A 329 11.82 13.57 -4.16
CA LEU A 329 11.65 13.74 -2.73
C LEU A 329 11.34 15.20 -2.38
N ASP A 330 12.03 16.16 -3.02
CA ASP A 330 11.78 17.58 -2.85
C ASP A 330 10.33 17.94 -3.24
N ALA A 331 9.84 17.41 -4.37
CA ALA A 331 8.45 17.58 -4.80
C ALA A 331 7.45 16.93 -3.84
N TRP A 332 7.77 15.73 -3.33
CA TRP A 332 6.94 15.04 -2.34
C TRP A 332 6.81 15.88 -1.05
N VAL A 333 7.91 16.41 -0.52
CA VAL A 333 7.92 17.25 0.68
C VAL A 333 7.14 18.55 0.46
N SER A 334 7.32 19.19 -0.69
CA SER A 334 6.59 20.41 -1.05
C SER A 334 5.08 20.19 -1.06
N GLY A 335 4.62 19.07 -1.65
CA GLY A 335 3.21 18.69 -1.74
C GLY A 335 2.67 17.87 -0.56
N ALA A 336 3.48 17.63 0.48
CA ALA A 336 3.09 16.76 1.59
C ALA A 336 1.84 17.25 2.32
N ASN A 337 0.96 16.30 2.64
CA ASN A 337 -0.29 16.48 3.36
C ASN A 337 -0.59 15.23 4.21
N ASN A 338 -1.76 15.12 4.85
CA ASN A 338 -2.07 13.96 5.70
C ASN A 338 -1.96 12.62 4.96
N ALA A 339 -2.38 12.56 3.69
CA ALA A 339 -2.27 11.33 2.88
C ALA A 339 -0.81 10.91 2.71
N SER A 340 0.12 11.86 2.61
CA SER A 340 1.56 11.61 2.54
C SER A 340 2.07 10.90 3.81
N PHE A 341 1.68 11.39 4.99
CA PHE A 341 2.11 10.84 6.27
C PHE A 341 1.46 9.49 6.58
N VAL A 342 0.23 9.28 6.15
CA VAL A 342 -0.46 7.99 6.29
C VAL A 342 0.21 6.94 5.40
N SER A 343 0.56 7.28 4.16
CA SER A 343 1.26 6.38 3.25
C SER A 343 2.60 5.90 3.86
N GLN A 344 3.42 6.82 4.37
CA GLN A 344 4.71 6.47 4.97
C GLN A 344 4.59 5.58 6.22
N ALA A 345 3.55 5.78 7.03
CA ALA A 345 3.34 5.00 8.25
C ALA A 345 3.08 3.51 7.97
N THR A 346 2.43 3.19 6.86
CA THR A 346 2.13 1.82 6.44
C THR A 346 3.41 0.98 6.32
N TYR A 347 4.51 1.59 5.90
CA TYR A 347 5.77 0.90 5.62
C TYR A 347 6.76 0.84 6.81
N ASP A 348 6.65 1.71 7.80
CA ASP A 348 7.74 1.87 8.79
C ASP A 348 7.37 1.42 10.23
N GLU A 349 6.09 1.37 10.60
CA GLU A 349 5.68 1.22 12.01
C GLU A 349 6.08 -0.13 12.62
N LEU A 350 5.92 -1.23 11.89
CA LEU A 350 6.15 -2.58 12.41
C LEU A 350 7.52 -3.17 12.03
N VAL A 351 8.27 -2.52 11.14
CA VAL A 351 9.59 -3.01 10.68
C VAL A 351 10.55 -3.30 11.84
N PRO A 352 10.70 -2.44 12.87
CA PRO A 352 11.60 -2.74 13.99
C PRO A 352 11.23 -4.04 14.70
N GLY A 353 9.95 -4.38 14.79
CA GLY A 353 9.47 -5.64 15.37
C GLY A 353 9.92 -6.86 14.56
N PHE A 354 9.78 -6.80 13.25
CA PHE A 354 10.27 -7.88 12.37
C PHE A 354 11.81 -8.02 12.42
N MET A 355 12.54 -6.92 12.53
CA MET A 355 14.00 -6.97 12.67
C MET A 355 14.41 -7.64 13.98
N ARG A 356 13.74 -7.31 15.12
CA ARG A 356 13.99 -7.99 16.41
C ARG A 356 13.61 -9.48 16.33
N LEU A 357 12.49 -9.80 15.70
CA LEU A 357 12.05 -11.18 15.48
C LEU A 357 13.12 -11.97 14.71
N PHE A 358 13.66 -11.42 13.63
CA PHE A 358 14.74 -12.05 12.85
C PHE A 358 15.96 -12.36 13.70
N GLU A 359 16.45 -11.41 14.49
CA GLU A 359 17.59 -11.61 15.38
C GLU A 359 17.30 -12.69 16.44
N ARG A 360 16.11 -12.69 17.04
CA ARG A 360 15.66 -13.69 18.01
C ARG A 360 15.61 -15.11 17.42
N GLU A 361 15.22 -15.21 16.15
CA GLU A 361 15.12 -16.49 15.44
C GLU A 361 16.49 -17.01 14.92
N GLY A 362 17.56 -16.34 15.22
CA GLY A 362 18.92 -16.78 14.90
C GLY A 362 19.61 -16.01 13.79
N GLY A 363 19.05 -14.87 13.40
CA GLY A 363 19.68 -13.89 12.53
C GLY A 363 20.04 -14.42 11.15
N ASP A 364 21.14 -13.91 10.58
CA ASP A 364 21.55 -14.15 9.21
C ASP A 364 22.23 -15.52 9.00
N THR A 365 21.49 -16.58 9.28
CA THR A 365 21.85 -17.98 9.02
C THR A 365 20.74 -18.67 8.23
N PRO A 366 21.02 -19.75 7.46
CA PRO A 366 19.97 -20.50 6.76
C PRO A 366 18.85 -20.99 7.69
N GLN A 367 19.20 -21.42 8.90
CA GLN A 367 18.22 -21.83 9.92
C GLN A 367 17.47 -20.64 10.51
N GLY A 368 18.15 -19.50 10.69
CA GLY A 368 17.54 -18.25 11.16
C GLY A 368 16.46 -17.76 10.19
N TRP A 369 16.76 -17.75 8.89
CA TRP A 369 15.77 -17.38 7.85
C TRP A 369 14.53 -18.28 7.89
N ARG A 370 14.71 -19.62 8.00
CA ARG A 370 13.58 -20.55 8.11
C ARG A 370 12.73 -20.27 9.34
N ARG A 371 13.34 -20.21 10.52
CA ARG A 371 12.61 -19.95 11.76
C ARG A 371 11.92 -18.58 11.75
N PHE A 372 12.56 -17.57 11.16
CA PHE A 372 11.95 -16.26 11.00
C PHE A 372 10.65 -16.36 10.17
N TYR A 373 10.66 -17.01 9.01
CA TYR A 373 9.45 -17.18 8.21
C TYR A 373 8.39 -18.03 8.91
N ASP A 374 8.79 -19.07 9.64
CA ASP A 374 7.86 -19.87 10.44
C ASP A 374 7.20 -19.03 11.54
N ALA A 375 7.96 -18.19 12.23
CA ALA A 375 7.46 -17.27 13.25
C ALA A 375 6.52 -16.20 12.63
N VAL A 376 6.88 -15.65 11.47
CA VAL A 376 6.00 -14.69 10.74
C VAL A 376 4.70 -15.37 10.29
N ASN A 377 4.74 -16.62 9.84
CA ASN A 377 3.54 -17.39 9.50
C ASN A 377 2.65 -17.64 10.73
N GLN A 378 3.23 -17.89 11.89
CA GLN A 378 2.45 -17.99 13.14
C GLN A 378 1.77 -16.65 13.46
N LEU A 379 2.50 -15.54 13.35
CA LEU A 379 1.90 -14.21 13.51
C LEU A 379 0.77 -13.95 12.50
N ALA A 380 0.94 -14.37 11.25
CA ALA A 380 -0.07 -14.21 10.20
C ALA A 380 -1.42 -14.85 10.56
N GLY A 381 -1.40 -15.94 11.36
CA GLY A 381 -2.60 -16.60 11.85
C GLY A 381 -3.34 -15.90 13.00
N LEU A 382 -2.72 -14.88 13.63
CA LEU A 382 -3.29 -14.14 14.74
C LEU A 382 -4.26 -13.03 14.26
N SER A 383 -5.02 -12.44 15.19
CA SER A 383 -5.78 -11.21 14.93
C SER A 383 -4.81 -10.03 14.68
N ARG A 384 -5.31 -8.97 14.03
CA ARG A 384 -4.52 -7.77 13.74
C ARG A 384 -3.96 -7.11 15.02
N GLU A 385 -4.72 -7.12 16.10
CA GLU A 385 -4.30 -6.53 17.38
C GLU A 385 -3.18 -7.37 18.03
N GLU A 386 -3.31 -8.68 18.01
CA GLU A 386 -2.30 -9.60 18.54
C GLU A 386 -1.01 -9.51 17.74
N ARG A 387 -1.06 -9.46 16.39
CA ARG A 387 0.11 -9.22 15.54
C ARG A 387 0.86 -7.95 15.92
N ARG A 388 0.11 -6.83 16.06
CA ARG A 388 0.69 -5.54 16.42
C ARG A 388 1.32 -5.56 17.81
N ARG A 389 0.70 -6.23 18.77
CA ARG A 389 1.25 -6.39 20.13
C ARG A 389 2.54 -7.16 20.08
N ALA A 390 2.56 -8.34 19.46
CA ALA A 390 3.73 -9.20 19.37
C ALA A 390 4.93 -8.55 18.64
N LEU A 391 4.68 -7.64 17.70
CA LEU A 391 5.75 -6.92 17.00
C LEU A 391 6.20 -5.63 17.70
N LYS A 392 5.48 -5.15 18.73
CA LYS A 392 5.89 -4.01 19.55
C LYS A 392 6.71 -4.43 20.76
N GLU A 393 6.52 -5.65 21.24
CA GLU A 393 7.32 -6.31 22.27
C GLU A 393 8.67 -6.79 21.70
#